data_f08a29a45efc6743e211dd91efbc517a
#
_entry.id   f08a29a45efc6743e211dd91efbc517a
#
_cell.length_a   1.000
_cell.length_b   1.000
_cell.length_c   1.000
_cell.angle_alpha   90.00
_cell.angle_beta   90.00
_cell.angle_gamma   90.00
#
_symmetry.space_group_name_H-M   'P 1'
#
loop_
_entity.id
_entity.type
_entity.pdbx_description
1 polymer ?
#
loop_
_entity_poly.entity_id
_entity_poly.type
_entity_poly.pdbx_seq_one_letter_code
_entity_poly.pdbx_strand_id
1 'polypeptide(L)'
;MSMKTKSLLIVALGVLSGNLSAKDYLLSTPNTSLLITANPGEKSKYQYYGSRISEKDIQGIYDSSLAFGVESYPVFGVNTAGERAMAVTHADGNMSLDLVVEEVKQYTTDEGEMMEIRMKDLVYPFALKQIFKAYKGTDIISTWVEVENNGKKPLTLYRFASAFFPVHRGDNWMTHFHGFWGAESTMDEEKLTNGQKVISNKDGLVNTESDNPS
;
A
#
# COMPACT_ATOMS: atom_id res chain seq x y z
N MET A 1 53.20 -47.87 -10.25
CA MET A 1 52.29 -47.40 -9.16
C MET A 1 52.08 -45.94 -9.37
N SER A 2 50.98 -45.55 -10.08
CA SER A 2 50.73 -44.16 -10.49
C SER A 2 49.76 -43.52 -9.52
N MET A 3 50.21 -42.51 -8.81
CA MET A 3 49.35 -41.67 -7.93
C MET A 3 48.62 -40.64 -8.78
N LYS A 4 47.28 -40.76 -8.85
CA LYS A 4 46.42 -39.75 -9.43
C LYS A 4 46.13 -38.66 -8.41
N THR A 5 46.69 -37.47 -8.65
CA THR A 5 46.41 -36.28 -7.91
C THR A 5 45.02 -35.78 -8.27
N LYS A 6 44.08 -35.80 -7.31
CA LYS A 6 42.75 -35.17 -7.48
C LYS A 6 42.87 -33.67 -7.18
N SER A 7 42.75 -32.87 -8.22
CA SER A 7 42.58 -31.40 -8.06
C SER A 7 41.20 -31.10 -7.48
N LEU A 8 41.22 -30.51 -6.31
CA LEU A 8 40.00 -29.97 -5.65
C LEU A 8 39.73 -28.56 -6.22
N LEU A 9 38.71 -28.45 -7.04
CA LEU A 9 38.26 -27.17 -7.58
C LEU A 9 37.43 -26.44 -6.47
N ILE A 10 38.01 -25.48 -5.82
CA ILE A 10 37.31 -24.60 -4.88
C ILE A 10 36.59 -23.54 -5.73
N VAL A 11 35.28 -23.68 -5.89
CA VAL A 11 34.42 -22.61 -6.42
C VAL A 11 34.18 -21.60 -5.31
N ALA A 12 34.90 -20.50 -5.37
CA ALA A 12 34.62 -19.35 -4.51
C ALA A 12 33.27 -18.73 -4.96
N LEU A 13 32.22 -18.97 -4.19
CA LEU A 13 30.96 -18.25 -4.31
C LEU A 13 31.22 -16.80 -3.85
N GLY A 14 31.48 -15.93 -4.80
CA GLY A 14 31.53 -14.48 -4.55
C GLY A 14 30.13 -14.03 -4.13
N VAL A 15 29.94 -13.71 -2.86
CA VAL A 15 28.79 -12.95 -2.39
C VAL A 15 28.96 -11.54 -2.96
N LEU A 16 28.31 -11.26 -4.07
CA LEU A 16 28.06 -9.91 -4.53
C LEU A 16 27.14 -9.25 -3.49
N SER A 17 27.75 -8.53 -2.54
CA SER A 17 27.07 -7.51 -1.76
C SER A 17 26.77 -6.34 -2.71
N GLY A 18 25.75 -6.52 -3.56
CA GLY A 18 25.15 -5.43 -4.30
C GLY A 18 24.53 -4.50 -3.25
N ASN A 19 24.90 -3.23 -3.26
CA ASN A 19 24.11 -2.19 -2.62
C ASN A 19 22.68 -2.34 -3.17
N LEU A 20 21.76 -2.83 -2.33
CA LEU A 20 20.34 -2.80 -2.61
C LEU A 20 19.91 -1.33 -2.58
N SER A 21 20.07 -0.66 -3.72
CA SER A 21 19.38 0.61 -3.95
C SER A 21 17.89 0.34 -3.78
N ALA A 22 17.23 1.20 -3.04
CA ALA A 22 15.78 1.13 -2.89
C ALA A 22 15.13 1.03 -4.27
N LYS A 23 14.27 0.04 -4.46
CA LYS A 23 13.62 -0.16 -5.74
C LYS A 23 12.30 0.60 -5.78
N ASP A 24 12.25 1.55 -6.67
CA ASP A 24 11.09 2.39 -6.93
C ASP A 24 10.24 1.80 -8.05
N TYR A 25 8.94 1.88 -7.85
CA TYR A 25 7.94 1.43 -8.79
C TYR A 25 7.04 2.61 -9.13
N LEU A 26 7.08 3.03 -10.38
CA LEU A 26 6.28 4.13 -10.91
C LEU A 26 5.11 3.57 -11.71
N LEU A 27 3.88 3.89 -11.29
CA LEU A 27 2.65 3.59 -11.99
C LEU A 27 2.04 4.90 -12.50
N SER A 28 1.73 4.99 -13.80
CA SER A 28 1.30 6.25 -14.39
C SER A 28 0.07 6.11 -15.28
N THR A 29 -0.77 7.13 -15.21
CA THR A 29 -1.86 7.43 -16.14
C THR A 29 -1.41 8.53 -17.13
N PRO A 30 -2.25 9.03 -18.05
CA PRO A 30 -1.89 10.15 -18.90
C PRO A 30 -1.41 11.40 -18.15
N ASN A 31 -2.01 11.75 -16.99
CA ASN A 31 -1.70 12.99 -16.27
C ASN A 31 -1.29 12.79 -14.81
N THR A 32 -1.36 11.58 -14.27
CA THR A 32 -1.09 11.29 -12.85
C THR A 32 -0.03 10.21 -12.71
N SER A 33 0.78 10.29 -11.65
CA SER A 33 1.73 9.23 -11.26
C SER A 33 1.61 8.87 -9.79
N LEU A 34 1.81 7.60 -9.51
CA LEU A 34 1.96 7.01 -8.18
C LEU A 34 3.36 6.38 -8.09
N LEU A 35 4.15 6.80 -7.11
CA LEU A 35 5.48 6.25 -6.83
C LEU A 35 5.49 5.53 -5.50
N ILE A 36 5.91 4.27 -5.52
CA ILE A 36 6.05 3.42 -4.32
C ILE A 36 7.44 2.82 -4.29
N THR A 37 8.09 2.90 -3.14
CA THR A 37 9.31 2.14 -2.85
C THR A 37 8.93 0.84 -2.16
N ALA A 38 9.43 -0.29 -2.69
CA ALA A 38 9.17 -1.60 -2.11
C ALA A 38 10.36 -2.54 -2.31
N ASN A 39 11.05 -2.87 -1.21
CA ASN A 39 12.18 -3.80 -1.21
C ASN A 39 11.81 -5.06 -0.44
N PRO A 40 12.17 -6.26 -0.93
CA PRO A 40 12.00 -7.48 -0.16
C PRO A 40 12.63 -7.37 1.23
N GLY A 41 11.87 -7.75 2.26
CA GLY A 41 12.28 -7.66 3.67
C GLY A 41 12.05 -6.29 4.33
N GLU A 42 11.62 -5.28 3.60
CA GLU A 42 11.34 -3.94 4.12
C GLU A 42 9.85 -3.60 4.07
N LYS A 43 9.49 -2.45 4.65
CA LYS A 43 8.14 -1.87 4.53
C LYS A 43 8.00 -1.19 3.17
N SER A 44 6.87 -1.43 2.50
CA SER A 44 6.53 -0.63 1.32
C SER A 44 6.09 0.78 1.72
N LYS A 45 6.45 1.79 0.93
CA LYS A 45 6.18 3.20 1.24
C LYS A 45 5.64 3.94 0.04
N TYR A 46 4.61 4.74 0.25
CA TYR A 46 4.26 5.81 -0.68
C TYR A 46 5.36 6.85 -0.70
N GLN A 47 5.79 7.24 -1.89
CA GLN A 47 6.75 8.32 -2.09
C GLN A 47 6.11 9.53 -2.76
N TYR A 48 5.25 9.31 -3.74
CA TYR A 48 4.61 10.40 -4.46
C TYR A 48 3.25 9.98 -5.02
N TYR A 49 2.33 10.92 -5.05
CA TYR A 49 1.11 10.89 -5.84
C TYR A 49 0.77 12.31 -6.30
N GLY A 50 0.58 12.49 -7.60
CA GLY A 50 0.30 13.81 -8.15
C GLY A 50 0.42 13.84 -9.66
N SER A 51 0.73 15.01 -10.21
CA SER A 51 0.95 15.20 -11.65
C SER A 51 1.97 14.19 -12.20
N ARG A 52 1.78 13.80 -13.45
CA ARG A 52 2.64 12.81 -14.10
C ARG A 52 4.11 13.20 -14.02
N ILE A 53 4.93 12.25 -13.60
CA ILE A 53 6.39 12.32 -13.59
C ILE A 53 6.97 11.19 -14.43
N SER A 54 8.24 11.29 -14.74
CA SER A 54 9.04 10.24 -15.38
C SER A 54 10.07 9.67 -14.42
N GLU A 55 10.71 8.55 -14.76
CA GLU A 55 11.79 7.98 -13.95
C GLU A 55 12.92 8.95 -13.65
N LYS A 56 13.17 9.91 -14.56
CA LYS A 56 14.21 10.93 -14.38
C LYS A 56 13.88 11.93 -13.27
N ASP A 57 12.61 12.09 -12.95
CA ASP A 57 12.13 13.05 -11.95
C ASP A 57 12.14 12.47 -10.54
N ILE A 58 12.31 11.16 -10.39
CA ILE A 58 12.23 10.45 -9.10
C ILE A 58 13.22 11.03 -8.09
N GLN A 59 14.47 11.27 -8.48
CA GLN A 59 15.45 11.88 -7.58
C GLN A 59 15.00 13.26 -7.11
N GLY A 60 14.42 14.06 -7.98
CA GLY A 60 13.86 15.37 -7.62
C GLY A 60 12.71 15.30 -6.62
N ILE A 61 11.90 14.23 -6.66
CA ILE A 61 10.87 13.98 -5.63
C ILE A 61 11.51 13.76 -4.26
N TYR A 62 12.56 12.92 -4.17
CA TYR A 62 13.25 12.66 -2.90
C TYR A 62 13.97 13.90 -2.35
N ASP A 63 14.51 14.73 -3.22
CA ASP A 63 15.23 15.95 -2.84
C ASP A 63 14.28 17.11 -2.47
N SER A 64 12.98 16.91 -2.62
CA SER A 64 11.95 17.91 -2.36
C SER A 64 11.06 17.52 -1.16
N SER A 65 10.17 18.44 -0.77
CA SER A 65 9.12 18.17 0.22
C SER A 65 7.93 17.37 -0.32
N LEU A 66 7.97 16.94 -1.58
CA LEU A 66 6.90 16.18 -2.23
C LEU A 66 6.91 14.70 -1.88
N ALA A 67 8.04 14.18 -1.39
CA ALA A 67 8.11 12.78 -0.95
C ALA A 67 7.30 12.56 0.33
N PHE A 68 6.39 11.59 0.31
CA PHE A 68 5.63 11.20 1.51
C PHE A 68 6.47 10.40 2.50
N GLY A 69 7.19 9.39 2.05
CA GLY A 69 8.01 8.51 2.89
C GLY A 69 7.22 7.70 3.93
N VAL A 70 5.90 7.53 3.75
CA VAL A 70 5.01 6.86 4.70
C VAL A 70 4.71 5.43 4.26
N GLU A 71 4.53 4.53 5.23
CA GLU A 71 4.17 3.13 4.98
C GLU A 71 2.89 3.04 4.14
N SER A 72 2.89 2.20 3.09
CA SER A 72 1.77 2.14 2.14
C SER A 72 0.55 1.42 2.72
N TYR A 73 0.75 0.51 3.67
CA TYR A 73 -0.33 -0.20 4.35
C TYR A 73 0.04 -0.46 5.82
N PRO A 74 -0.15 0.53 6.70
CA PRO A 74 0.24 0.42 8.10
C PRO A 74 -0.66 -0.56 8.86
N VAL A 75 -0.06 -1.47 9.62
CA VAL A 75 -0.76 -2.47 10.41
C VAL A 75 -0.54 -2.27 11.91
N PHE A 76 -1.41 -2.83 12.74
CA PHE A 76 -1.23 -2.82 14.18
C PHE A 76 -0.11 -3.78 14.58
N GLY A 77 0.82 -3.32 15.40
CA GLY A 77 1.88 -4.16 16.00
C GLY A 77 3.23 -3.49 16.08
N VAL A 78 3.84 -3.09 14.99
CA VAL A 78 5.22 -2.60 14.94
C VAL A 78 5.31 -1.18 14.40
N ASN A 79 5.98 -0.32 15.17
CA ASN A 79 6.50 1.01 14.75
C ASN A 79 5.53 2.03 14.14
N THR A 80 4.24 1.90 14.34
CA THR A 80 3.29 2.84 13.75
C THR A 80 2.61 3.69 14.83
N ALA A 81 2.98 4.96 14.92
CA ALA A 81 2.23 5.96 15.66
C ALA A 81 1.25 6.63 14.69
N GLY A 82 0.00 6.27 14.69
CA GLY A 82 -1.01 6.86 13.80
C GLY A 82 -2.10 5.87 13.43
N GLU A 83 -2.89 6.22 12.46
CA GLU A 83 -3.99 5.41 11.98
C GLU A 83 -3.50 4.11 11.33
N ARG A 84 -4.23 3.02 11.55
CA ARG A 84 -3.91 1.69 11.02
C ARG A 84 -4.88 1.31 9.92
N ALA A 85 -4.37 0.77 8.82
CA ALA A 85 -5.19 0.20 7.77
C ALA A 85 -5.75 -1.17 8.20
N MET A 86 -5.00 -1.91 9.03
CA MET A 86 -5.42 -3.24 9.47
C MET A 86 -5.05 -3.52 10.93
N ALA A 87 -5.94 -4.24 11.61
CA ALA A 87 -5.69 -4.88 12.90
C ALA A 87 -6.33 -6.27 12.90
N VAL A 88 -5.60 -7.26 13.40
CA VAL A 88 -6.07 -8.65 13.50
C VAL A 88 -5.93 -9.13 14.94
N THR A 89 -6.65 -10.19 15.29
CA THR A 89 -6.37 -11.00 16.48
C THR A 89 -6.10 -12.42 16.02
N HIS A 90 -4.89 -12.90 16.27
CA HIS A 90 -4.49 -14.27 15.99
C HIS A 90 -5.14 -15.26 16.96
N ALA A 91 -5.13 -16.55 16.61
CA ALA A 91 -5.78 -17.59 17.40
C ALA A 91 -5.17 -17.79 18.82
N ASP A 92 -4.00 -17.27 19.07
CA ASP A 92 -3.33 -17.25 20.38
C ASP A 92 -3.61 -15.97 21.19
N GLY A 93 -4.42 -15.06 20.63
CA GLY A 93 -4.78 -13.79 21.24
C GLY A 93 -3.81 -12.64 20.93
N ASN A 94 -2.72 -12.89 20.24
CA ASN A 94 -1.80 -11.84 19.82
C ASN A 94 -2.44 -10.98 18.72
N MET A 95 -2.23 -9.65 18.80
CA MET A 95 -2.79 -8.69 17.83
C MET A 95 -1.73 -8.08 16.92
N SER A 96 -0.46 -8.40 17.13
CA SER A 96 0.63 -7.76 16.36
C SER A 96 0.80 -8.39 15.00
N LEU A 97 1.00 -7.53 14.01
CA LEU A 97 1.48 -7.85 12.67
C LEU A 97 2.77 -7.09 12.37
N ASP A 98 3.68 -7.73 11.64
CA ASP A 98 4.90 -7.13 11.11
C ASP A 98 5.04 -7.49 9.63
N LEU A 99 4.28 -6.79 8.78
CA LEU A 99 4.28 -7.04 7.34
C LEU A 99 5.54 -6.46 6.69
N VAL A 100 6.24 -7.29 5.93
CA VAL A 100 7.35 -6.89 5.06
C VAL A 100 7.08 -7.34 3.63
N VAL A 101 7.60 -6.60 2.67
CA VAL A 101 7.51 -6.95 1.24
C VAL A 101 8.18 -8.30 1.00
N GLU A 102 7.48 -9.20 0.32
CA GLU A 102 8.00 -10.46 -0.17
C GLU A 102 8.34 -10.38 -1.65
N GLU A 103 7.43 -9.84 -2.44
CA GLU A 103 7.55 -9.74 -3.90
C GLU A 103 6.79 -8.53 -4.42
N VAL A 104 7.28 -7.94 -5.51
CA VAL A 104 6.54 -6.93 -6.29
C VAL A 104 6.50 -7.37 -7.74
N LYS A 105 5.30 -7.33 -8.33
CA LYS A 105 5.06 -7.55 -9.75
C LYS A 105 4.49 -6.29 -10.37
N GLN A 106 5.08 -5.86 -11.49
CA GLN A 106 4.54 -4.78 -12.32
C GLN A 106 4.44 -5.29 -13.74
N TYR A 107 3.27 -5.18 -14.34
CA TYR A 107 2.98 -5.70 -15.66
C TYR A 107 1.85 -4.93 -16.34
N THR A 108 1.79 -5.02 -17.67
CA THR A 108 0.75 -4.37 -18.48
C THR A 108 -0.32 -5.39 -18.87
N THR A 109 -1.57 -4.96 -18.85
CA THR A 109 -2.75 -5.67 -19.34
C THR A 109 -3.41 -4.86 -20.47
N ASP A 110 -4.40 -5.43 -21.13
CA ASP A 110 -5.17 -4.72 -22.16
C ASP A 110 -5.89 -3.48 -21.61
N GLU A 111 -6.26 -3.51 -20.31
CA GLU A 111 -6.98 -2.45 -19.63
C GLU A 111 -6.08 -1.39 -18.99
N GLY A 112 -4.79 -1.67 -18.82
CA GLY A 112 -3.84 -0.74 -18.19
C GLY A 112 -2.66 -1.42 -17.52
N GLU A 113 -1.99 -0.69 -16.66
CA GLU A 113 -0.82 -1.13 -15.94
C GLU A 113 -1.18 -1.57 -14.52
N MET A 114 -0.59 -2.68 -14.09
CA MET A 114 -0.82 -3.29 -12.78
C MET A 114 0.46 -3.29 -11.95
N MET A 115 0.31 -3.05 -10.65
CA MET A 115 1.37 -3.26 -9.66
C MET A 115 0.79 -4.04 -8.48
N GLU A 116 1.41 -5.18 -8.16
CA GLU A 116 1.06 -6.03 -7.02
C GLU A 116 2.23 -6.06 -6.05
N ILE A 117 1.98 -5.72 -4.80
CA ILE A 117 2.96 -5.77 -3.71
C ILE A 117 2.48 -6.84 -2.74
N ARG A 118 3.14 -8.01 -2.77
CA ARG A 118 2.89 -9.06 -1.81
C ARG A 118 3.71 -8.82 -0.56
N MET A 119 3.04 -8.79 0.58
CA MET A 119 3.65 -8.65 1.90
C MET A 119 3.32 -9.87 2.74
N LYS A 120 4.24 -10.27 3.61
CA LYS A 120 4.05 -11.35 4.58
C LYS A 120 4.37 -10.89 5.99
N ASP A 121 3.71 -11.49 6.96
CA ASP A 121 4.07 -11.34 8.36
C ASP A 121 5.33 -12.13 8.67
N LEU A 122 6.20 -11.58 9.54
CA LEU A 122 7.48 -12.23 9.91
C LEU A 122 7.31 -13.39 10.90
N VAL A 123 6.19 -13.46 11.61
CA VAL A 123 5.95 -14.42 12.69
C VAL A 123 4.79 -15.38 12.36
N TYR A 124 3.70 -14.84 11.85
CA TYR A 124 2.47 -15.59 11.60
C TYR A 124 2.34 -15.98 10.11
N PRO A 125 1.68 -17.10 9.81
CA PRO A 125 1.39 -17.50 8.43
C PRO A 125 0.27 -16.65 7.83
N PHE A 126 0.53 -15.34 7.73
CA PHE A 126 -0.37 -14.32 7.24
C PHE A 126 0.30 -13.55 6.11
N ALA A 127 -0.45 -13.29 5.06
CA ALA A 127 0.02 -12.47 3.93
C ALA A 127 -1.08 -11.51 3.48
N LEU A 128 -0.63 -10.43 2.85
CA LEU A 128 -1.47 -9.41 2.23
C LEU A 128 -0.88 -9.06 0.88
N LYS A 129 -1.75 -8.89 -0.11
CA LYS A 129 -1.38 -8.35 -1.41
C LYS A 129 -2.07 -7.01 -1.59
N GLN A 130 -1.29 -5.94 -1.73
CA GLN A 130 -1.77 -4.62 -2.10
C GLN A 130 -1.65 -4.46 -3.61
N ILE A 131 -2.74 -4.08 -4.27
CA ILE A 131 -2.81 -4.04 -5.73
C ILE A 131 -3.20 -2.64 -6.16
N PHE A 132 -2.53 -2.17 -7.21
CA PHE A 132 -2.82 -0.91 -7.88
C PHE A 132 -3.01 -1.16 -9.37
N LYS A 133 -3.98 -0.47 -9.97
CA LYS A 133 -4.27 -0.54 -11.39
C LYS A 133 -4.47 0.85 -11.96
N ALA A 134 -3.60 1.26 -12.87
CA ALA A 134 -3.75 2.47 -13.66
C ALA A 134 -4.47 2.14 -14.97
N TYR A 135 -5.67 2.69 -15.15
CA TYR A 135 -6.47 2.39 -16.35
C TYR A 135 -5.98 3.15 -17.57
N LYS A 136 -5.89 2.44 -18.68
CA LYS A 136 -5.45 2.99 -19.97
C LYS A 136 -6.42 4.06 -20.46
N GLY A 137 -5.86 5.20 -20.86
CA GLY A 137 -6.65 6.31 -21.45
C GLY A 137 -7.51 7.09 -20.46
N THR A 138 -7.33 6.87 -19.17
CA THR A 138 -8.00 7.62 -18.09
C THR A 138 -6.97 8.07 -17.05
N ASP A 139 -7.38 8.94 -16.11
CA ASP A 139 -6.57 9.31 -14.94
C ASP A 139 -7.01 8.58 -13.67
N ILE A 140 -7.58 7.39 -13.84
CA ILE A 140 -8.05 6.57 -12.73
C ILE A 140 -6.97 5.57 -12.32
N ILE A 141 -6.64 5.56 -11.03
CA ILE A 141 -5.87 4.51 -10.38
C ILE A 141 -6.76 3.87 -9.31
N SER A 142 -7.08 2.59 -9.48
CA SER A 142 -7.77 1.80 -8.46
C SER A 142 -6.77 1.12 -7.54
N THR A 143 -7.16 0.92 -6.29
CA THR A 143 -6.40 0.11 -5.33
C THR A 143 -7.33 -0.77 -4.51
N TRP A 144 -6.85 -1.97 -4.18
CA TRP A 144 -7.51 -2.89 -3.24
C TRP A 144 -6.49 -3.80 -2.58
N VAL A 145 -6.92 -4.54 -1.60
CA VAL A 145 -6.07 -5.51 -0.90
C VAL A 145 -6.73 -6.89 -0.86
N GLU A 146 -5.90 -7.91 -0.94
CA GLU A 146 -6.26 -9.31 -0.74
C GLU A 146 -5.54 -9.82 0.50
N VAL A 147 -6.28 -10.50 1.39
CA VAL A 147 -5.76 -11.02 2.66
C VAL A 147 -5.74 -12.54 2.61
N GLU A 148 -4.64 -13.12 3.03
CA GLU A 148 -4.44 -14.57 3.07
C GLU A 148 -4.09 -15.03 4.48
N ASN A 149 -4.93 -15.89 5.05
CA ASN A 149 -4.58 -16.65 6.23
C ASN A 149 -4.05 -18.04 5.80
N ASN A 150 -2.75 -18.18 5.78
CA ASN A 150 -2.07 -19.42 5.41
C ASN A 150 -1.93 -20.38 6.61
N GLY A 151 -2.48 -20.02 7.77
CA GLY A 151 -2.49 -20.84 8.98
C GLY A 151 -3.68 -21.80 9.03
N LYS A 152 -3.58 -22.80 9.92
CA LYS A 152 -4.65 -23.78 10.16
C LYS A 152 -5.73 -23.28 11.12
N LYS A 153 -5.45 -22.20 11.85
CA LYS A 153 -6.36 -21.64 12.85
C LYS A 153 -7.00 -20.37 12.31
N PRO A 154 -8.24 -20.06 12.69
CA PRO A 154 -8.87 -18.80 12.29
C PRO A 154 -8.16 -17.61 12.96
N LEU A 155 -8.29 -16.46 12.31
CA LEU A 155 -7.96 -15.16 12.89
C LEU A 155 -9.19 -14.25 12.78
N THR A 156 -9.24 -13.21 13.61
CA THR A 156 -10.30 -12.21 13.54
C THR A 156 -9.73 -10.93 12.95
N LEU A 157 -10.35 -10.44 11.86
CA LEU A 157 -10.08 -9.11 11.32
C LEU A 157 -10.86 -8.10 12.19
N TYR A 158 -10.17 -7.40 13.06
CA TYR A 158 -10.76 -6.36 13.90
C TYR A 158 -10.95 -5.05 13.11
N ARG A 159 -9.99 -4.72 12.26
CA ARG A 159 -10.01 -3.57 11.36
C ARG A 159 -9.47 -3.98 10.00
N PHE A 160 -10.11 -3.50 8.96
CA PHE A 160 -9.69 -3.74 7.58
C PHE A 160 -10.07 -2.55 6.71
N ALA A 161 -9.08 -1.91 6.13
CA ALA A 161 -9.25 -0.87 5.14
C ALA A 161 -8.90 -1.40 3.75
N SER A 162 -9.76 -1.17 2.77
CA SER A 162 -9.47 -1.52 1.36
C SER A 162 -8.32 -0.69 0.78
N ALA A 163 -8.10 0.52 1.33
CA ALA A 163 -7.00 1.40 0.96
C ALA A 163 -6.57 2.25 2.16
N PHE A 164 -5.31 2.62 2.18
CA PHE A 164 -4.73 3.68 2.99
C PHE A 164 -4.01 4.63 2.05
N PHE A 165 -4.21 5.93 2.19
CA PHE A 165 -3.62 6.89 1.29
C PHE A 165 -3.17 8.17 2.05
N PRO A 166 -1.90 8.60 1.91
CA PRO A 166 -1.43 9.83 2.53
C PRO A 166 -1.86 11.04 1.70
N VAL A 167 -2.07 12.16 2.39
CA VAL A 167 -2.22 13.47 1.76
C VAL A 167 -1.12 14.39 2.27
N HIS A 168 -0.69 15.34 1.44
CA HIS A 168 0.31 16.32 1.86
C HIS A 168 -0.21 17.18 3.00
N ARG A 169 0.71 17.56 3.90
CA ARG A 169 0.39 18.53 4.95
C ARG A 169 0.01 19.87 4.34
N GLY A 170 -0.99 20.50 4.91
CA GLY A 170 -1.47 21.79 4.45
C GLY A 170 -2.96 21.95 4.71
N ASP A 171 -3.56 22.93 4.06
CA ASP A 171 -4.98 23.15 4.09
C ASP A 171 -5.70 22.15 3.17
N ASN A 172 -6.11 21.02 3.77
CA ASN A 172 -6.88 20.00 3.08
C ASN A 172 -8.36 20.18 3.36
N TRP A 173 -9.16 20.01 2.34
CA TRP A 173 -10.62 20.02 2.40
C TRP A 173 -11.15 18.67 2.01
N MET A 174 -12.21 18.27 2.69
CA MET A 174 -12.92 17.04 2.38
C MET A 174 -14.31 17.40 1.87
N THR A 175 -14.61 16.99 0.64
CA THR A 175 -15.94 17.12 0.06
C THR A 175 -16.59 15.75 0.06
N HIS A 176 -17.79 15.66 0.60
CA HIS A 176 -18.57 14.41 0.57
C HIS A 176 -20.03 14.71 0.26
N PHE A 177 -20.75 13.66 -0.10
CA PHE A 177 -22.14 13.73 -0.45
C PHE A 177 -22.96 12.87 0.50
N HIS A 178 -24.13 13.38 0.89
CA HIS A 178 -25.13 12.66 1.65
C HIS A 178 -26.52 12.98 1.09
N GLY A 179 -27.54 12.35 1.62
CA GLY A 179 -28.90 12.66 1.24
C GLY A 179 -29.91 11.63 1.71
N PHE A 180 -31.16 11.94 1.44
CA PHE A 180 -32.30 11.05 1.65
C PHE A 180 -33.24 11.17 0.46
N TRP A 181 -34.26 10.33 0.41
CA TRP A 181 -35.23 10.33 -0.68
C TRP A 181 -35.83 11.73 -0.89
N GLY A 182 -35.70 12.25 -2.11
CA GLY A 182 -36.13 13.60 -2.48
C GLY A 182 -35.16 14.74 -2.13
N ALA A 183 -33.98 14.43 -1.57
CA ALA A 183 -32.90 15.37 -1.28
C ALA A 183 -31.53 14.68 -1.43
N GLU A 184 -31.34 14.01 -2.56
CA GLU A 184 -30.13 13.27 -2.89
C GLU A 184 -29.00 14.23 -3.24
N SER A 185 -27.75 13.76 -3.08
CA SER A 185 -26.54 14.47 -3.51
C SER A 185 -26.33 15.83 -2.84
N THR A 186 -26.77 16.00 -1.60
CA THR A 186 -26.40 17.17 -0.80
C THR A 186 -24.90 17.14 -0.57
N MET A 187 -24.20 18.21 -0.95
CA MET A 187 -22.75 18.30 -0.85
C MET A 187 -22.34 19.04 0.42
N ASP A 188 -21.48 18.43 1.21
CA ASP A 188 -20.79 19.09 2.30
C ASP A 188 -19.30 19.20 1.99
N GLU A 189 -18.72 20.33 2.35
CA GLU A 189 -17.29 20.60 2.25
C GLU A 189 -16.78 21.14 3.57
N GLU A 190 -15.75 20.52 4.11
CA GLU A 190 -15.16 20.93 5.38
C GLU A 190 -13.64 20.88 5.35
N LYS A 191 -13.02 21.83 6.06
CA LYS A 191 -11.58 21.85 6.25
C LYS A 191 -11.19 20.75 7.23
N LEU A 192 -10.22 19.91 6.84
CA LEU A 192 -9.66 18.92 7.73
C LEU A 192 -8.77 19.59 8.77
N THR A 193 -9.10 19.38 10.03
CA THR A 193 -8.34 19.85 11.19
C THR A 193 -7.64 18.68 11.87
N ASN A 194 -6.87 18.95 12.94
CA ASN A 194 -6.27 17.90 13.75
C ASN A 194 -7.36 17.00 14.36
N GLY A 195 -7.15 15.70 14.32
CA GLY A 195 -8.08 14.70 14.81
C GLY A 195 -8.52 13.73 13.74
N GLN A 196 -9.50 12.89 14.07
CA GLN A 196 -10.08 11.92 13.14
C GLN A 196 -11.45 12.42 12.68
N LYS A 197 -11.67 12.48 11.38
CA LYS A 197 -12.99 12.64 10.78
C LYS A 197 -13.44 11.29 10.21
N VAL A 198 -14.65 10.88 10.55
CA VAL A 198 -15.24 9.61 10.08
C VAL A 198 -16.54 9.92 9.34
N ILE A 199 -16.62 9.46 8.10
CA ILE A 199 -17.87 9.38 7.36
C ILE A 199 -18.28 7.92 7.37
N SER A 200 -19.46 7.61 7.88
CA SER A 200 -19.95 6.25 7.97
C SER A 200 -21.36 6.15 7.42
N ASN A 201 -21.64 5.02 6.77
CA ASN A 201 -22.97 4.65 6.33
C ASN A 201 -23.41 3.41 7.10
N LYS A 202 -24.56 3.49 7.77
CA LYS A 202 -25.14 2.38 8.54
C LYS A 202 -26.25 1.64 7.77
N ASP A 203 -26.73 2.21 6.68
CA ASP A 203 -27.88 1.69 5.95
C ASP A 203 -27.50 0.66 4.88
N GLY A 204 -26.20 0.40 4.72
CA GLY A 204 -25.69 -0.53 3.71
C GLY A 204 -25.79 -0.03 2.27
N LEU A 205 -26.19 1.21 2.08
CA LEU A 205 -26.26 1.87 0.78
C LEU A 205 -25.02 2.75 0.61
N VAL A 206 -24.30 2.53 -0.48
CA VAL A 206 -23.12 3.35 -0.84
C VAL A 206 -23.54 4.26 -1.99
N ASN A 207 -24.35 5.24 -1.70
CA ASN A 207 -24.81 6.21 -2.69
C ASN A 207 -25.07 7.57 -2.06
N THR A 208 -25.49 8.51 -2.88
CA THR A 208 -25.82 9.88 -2.49
C THR A 208 -27.08 10.01 -1.61
N GLU A 209 -27.75 8.89 -1.32
CA GLU A 209 -28.92 8.81 -0.43
C GLU A 209 -28.55 8.34 0.99
N SER A 210 -27.28 8.05 1.26
CA SER A 210 -26.86 7.62 2.59
C SER A 210 -26.91 8.79 3.57
N ASP A 211 -27.58 8.59 4.71
CA ASP A 211 -27.51 9.51 5.83
C ASP A 211 -26.08 9.58 6.35
N ASN A 212 -25.56 10.78 6.51
CA ASN A 212 -24.32 11.04 7.19
C ASN A 212 -24.68 11.43 8.63
N PRO A 213 -24.56 10.55 9.63
CA PRO A 213 -24.82 10.93 11.01
C PRO A 213 -23.79 11.97 11.43
N SER A 214 -24.27 13.14 11.76
CA SER A 214 -23.52 14.23 12.39
C SER A 214 -22.86 13.81 13.70
#